data_2f0031ee6d9f09232036a7e3b05a1d9a
#
_entry.id   2f0031ee6d9f09232036a7e3b05a1d9a
#
_cell.length_a   1.000
_cell.length_b   1.000
_cell.length_c   1.000
_cell.angle_alpha   90.00
_cell.angle_beta   90.00
_cell.angle_gamma   90.00
#
_symmetry.space_group_name_H-M   'P 1'
#
loop_
_entity.id
_entity.type
_entity.pdbx_description
1 polymer ?
#
loop_
_entity_poly.entity_id
_entity_poly.type
_entity_poly.pdbx_seq_one_letter_code
_entity_poly.pdbx_strand_id
1 'polypeptide(L)'
;GKYIDVKDASNKDGAAVQQYEFSGSSEQKWHIEDAGEGYIIFKAFDGNGTYVLDIGTDANGAKAKLAAYANKDSQKFRIKPVGEGMYLITSKISKDKKAIDLPRAQLDNSIQLQIWDQSETHPNQQWYFEPVAYERKSDQPISGGIYMMRLGYSGQYMQVNGTTAGSTVVQNRYLGKEAQMFLIHGDETGGFFLEP
;
A
#
# COMPACT_ATOMS: atom_id res chain seq x y z
N GLY A 1 0.38 9.39 -11.93
CA GLY A 1 -0.75 8.70 -11.29
C GLY A 1 -1.35 9.53 -10.18
N LYS A 2 -2.45 9.05 -9.60
CA LYS A 2 -3.06 9.67 -8.42
C LYS A 2 -2.98 8.72 -7.24
N TYR A 3 -3.08 9.28 -6.04
CA TYR A 3 -2.87 8.57 -4.78
C TYR A 3 -4.15 8.54 -3.95
N ILE A 4 -4.28 7.54 -3.09
CA ILE A 4 -5.33 7.49 -2.06
C ILE A 4 -5.00 8.56 -1.02
N ASP A 5 -5.93 9.45 -0.78
CA ASP A 5 -5.74 10.71 -0.09
C ASP A 5 -6.89 10.97 0.90
N VAL A 6 -6.60 11.59 2.02
CA VAL A 6 -7.63 12.07 2.95
C VAL A 6 -7.96 13.52 2.61
N LYS A 7 -9.19 13.75 2.19
CA LYS A 7 -9.65 15.06 1.74
C LYS A 7 -9.37 16.15 2.77
N ASP A 8 -8.79 17.29 2.28
CA ASP A 8 -8.48 18.49 3.06
C ASP A 8 -7.58 18.22 4.29
N ALA A 9 -6.75 17.16 4.23
CA ALA A 9 -5.93 16.69 5.35
C ALA A 9 -6.71 16.56 6.67
N SER A 10 -7.98 16.18 6.58
CA SER A 10 -8.93 16.19 7.68
C SER A 10 -8.79 14.96 8.60
N ASN A 11 -8.02 15.07 9.66
CA ASN A 11 -7.85 13.99 10.66
C ASN A 11 -9.04 13.93 11.62
N LYS A 12 -10.23 13.54 11.12
CA LYS A 12 -11.45 13.39 11.94
C LYS A 12 -12.37 12.30 11.39
N ASP A 13 -13.29 11.84 12.24
CA ASP A 13 -14.32 10.88 11.86
C ASP A 13 -15.18 11.38 10.70
N GLY A 14 -15.45 10.51 9.74
CA GLY A 14 -16.23 10.82 8.54
C GLY A 14 -15.46 11.56 7.44
N ALA A 15 -14.18 11.91 7.61
CA ALA A 15 -13.40 12.55 6.56
C ALA A 15 -13.37 11.66 5.30
N ALA A 16 -13.64 12.23 4.13
CA ALA A 16 -13.69 11.49 2.88
C ALA A 16 -12.30 10.99 2.47
N VAL A 17 -12.23 9.75 2.00
CA VAL A 17 -11.04 9.21 1.36
C VAL A 17 -11.26 9.25 -0.15
N GLN A 18 -10.33 9.87 -0.86
CA GLN A 18 -10.46 10.26 -2.26
C GLN A 18 -9.22 9.86 -3.06
N GLN A 19 -9.25 10.05 -4.37
CA GLN A 19 -8.03 10.15 -5.16
C GLN A 19 -7.59 11.61 -5.30
N TYR A 20 -6.29 11.84 -5.26
CA TYR A 20 -5.68 13.15 -5.50
C TYR A 20 -4.32 13.01 -6.18
N GLU A 21 -3.85 14.06 -6.85
CA GLU A 21 -2.50 14.08 -7.40
C GLU A 21 -1.46 13.98 -6.27
N PHE A 22 -0.26 13.53 -6.60
CA PHE A 22 0.80 13.37 -5.62
C PHE A 22 1.18 14.71 -5.00
N SER A 23 1.07 14.80 -3.69
CA SER A 23 1.52 15.93 -2.88
C SER A 23 2.74 15.59 -2.02
N GLY A 24 2.94 14.29 -1.73
CA GLY A 24 3.95 13.82 -0.79
C GLY A 24 3.62 14.09 0.68
N SER A 25 2.47 14.68 0.96
CA SER A 25 2.02 15.06 2.30
C SER A 25 1.50 13.85 3.10
N SER A 26 1.30 14.02 4.40
CA SER A 26 0.94 12.95 5.32
C SER A 26 -0.43 12.33 5.05
N GLU A 27 -1.38 13.09 4.49
CA GLU A 27 -2.72 12.64 4.13
C GLU A 27 -2.73 11.58 3.01
N GLN A 28 -1.61 11.38 2.30
CA GLN A 28 -1.41 10.34 1.29
C GLN A 28 -0.58 9.15 1.80
N LYS A 29 -0.19 9.18 3.08
CA LYS A 29 0.63 8.14 3.70
C LYS A 29 -0.22 7.30 4.63
N TRP A 30 -0.14 6.00 4.44
CA TRP A 30 -0.93 5.02 5.14
C TRP A 30 -0.03 4.02 5.85
N HIS A 31 -0.23 3.86 7.15
CA HIS A 31 0.41 2.81 7.89
C HIS A 31 -0.46 1.55 7.85
N ILE A 32 0.15 0.42 7.50
CA ILE A 32 -0.55 -0.85 7.37
C ILE A 32 -0.25 -1.68 8.61
N GLU A 33 -1.30 -2.12 9.31
CA GLU A 33 -1.18 -3.02 10.47
C GLU A 33 -1.92 -4.33 10.22
N ASP A 34 -1.39 -5.42 10.75
CA ASP A 34 -2.04 -6.72 10.73
C ASP A 34 -3.33 -6.70 11.58
N ALA A 35 -4.41 -7.22 11.02
CA ALA A 35 -5.70 -7.34 11.69
C ALA A 35 -6.13 -8.81 11.90
N GLY A 36 -5.20 -9.74 11.67
CA GLY A 36 -5.41 -11.18 11.76
C GLY A 36 -6.14 -11.79 10.57
N GLU A 37 -6.08 -13.09 10.42
CA GLU A 37 -6.75 -13.87 9.35
C GLU A 37 -6.36 -13.43 7.92
N GLY A 38 -5.16 -12.82 7.75
CA GLY A 38 -4.69 -12.29 6.48
C GLY A 38 -5.38 -10.98 6.07
N TYR A 39 -6.04 -10.30 7.01
CA TYR A 39 -6.56 -8.95 6.84
C TYR A 39 -5.64 -7.91 7.48
N ILE A 40 -5.75 -6.70 6.99
CA ILE A 40 -5.01 -5.53 7.46
C ILE A 40 -5.96 -4.36 7.72
N ILE A 41 -5.48 -3.37 8.46
CA ILE A 41 -6.09 -2.04 8.57
C ILE A 41 -5.16 -1.00 7.98
N PHE A 42 -5.74 0.07 7.42
CA PHE A 42 -5.01 1.23 6.93
C PHE A 42 -5.21 2.40 7.90
N LYS A 43 -4.17 2.75 8.65
CA LYS A 43 -4.16 3.97 9.48
C LYS A 43 -3.70 5.16 8.65
N ALA A 44 -4.45 6.23 8.70
CA ALA A 44 -4.11 7.46 7.99
C ALA A 44 -2.94 8.21 8.65
N PHE A 45 -2.37 9.18 7.91
CA PHE A 45 -1.33 10.09 8.40
C PHE A 45 -0.08 9.38 8.94
N ASP A 46 0.42 8.41 8.19
CA ASP A 46 1.63 7.66 8.54
C ASP A 46 1.54 6.94 9.91
N GLY A 47 0.32 6.50 10.26
CA GLY A 47 0.04 5.81 11.54
C GLY A 47 -0.10 6.73 12.75
N ASN A 48 0.14 8.03 12.62
CA ASN A 48 -0.06 9.01 13.71
C ASN A 48 -1.52 9.42 13.88
N GLY A 49 -2.38 9.07 12.91
CA GLY A 49 -3.81 9.32 12.99
C GLY A 49 -4.52 8.34 13.91
N THR A 50 -5.58 8.82 14.57
CA THR A 50 -6.49 8.00 15.38
C THR A 50 -7.47 7.20 14.51
N TYR A 51 -7.52 7.54 13.22
CA TYR A 51 -8.55 7.07 12.30
C TYR A 51 -7.98 6.12 11.25
N VAL A 52 -8.83 5.18 10.86
CA VAL A 52 -8.53 4.16 9.86
C VAL A 52 -9.48 4.28 8.68
N LEU A 53 -9.11 3.71 7.54
CA LEU A 53 -9.99 3.55 6.40
C LEU A 53 -11.21 2.70 6.79
N ASP A 54 -12.41 3.17 6.46
CA ASP A 54 -13.68 2.50 6.71
C ASP A 54 -14.60 2.68 5.50
N ILE A 55 -15.32 1.62 5.14
CA ILE A 55 -16.31 1.66 4.06
C ILE A 55 -17.75 1.53 4.57
N GLY A 56 -17.94 1.38 5.87
CA GLY A 56 -19.23 1.36 6.55
C GLY A 56 -20.12 0.15 6.26
N THR A 57 -20.42 -0.14 4.99
CA THR A 57 -21.31 -1.24 4.55
C THR A 57 -20.72 -2.00 3.36
N ASP A 58 -21.34 -3.13 3.00
CA ASP A 58 -20.95 -3.93 1.83
C ASP A 58 -21.75 -3.59 0.55
N ALA A 59 -22.49 -2.50 0.53
CA ALA A 59 -23.24 -2.08 -0.65
C ALA A 59 -22.32 -1.52 -1.74
N ASN A 60 -22.58 -1.84 -3.01
CA ASN A 60 -21.94 -1.20 -4.14
C ASN A 60 -22.12 0.32 -4.07
N GLY A 61 -21.04 1.07 -4.20
CA GLY A 61 -21.05 2.53 -4.07
C GLY A 61 -20.89 3.05 -2.64
N ALA A 62 -20.77 2.17 -1.62
CA ALA A 62 -20.45 2.60 -0.26
C ALA A 62 -19.13 3.37 -0.25
N LYS A 63 -19.14 4.57 0.36
CA LYS A 63 -18.05 5.53 0.27
C LYS A 63 -16.95 5.27 1.29
N ALA A 64 -15.71 5.34 0.82
CA ALA A 64 -14.53 5.28 1.66
C ALA A 64 -14.40 6.56 2.49
N LYS A 65 -14.16 6.39 3.79
CA LYS A 65 -14.02 7.49 4.75
C LYS A 65 -13.05 7.09 5.87
N LEU A 66 -12.66 8.03 6.69
CA LEU A 66 -12.02 7.75 7.96
C LEU A 66 -13.05 7.45 9.04
N ALA A 67 -12.73 6.55 9.95
CA ALA A 67 -13.49 6.31 11.18
C ALA A 67 -12.54 5.91 12.31
N ALA A 68 -12.96 6.14 13.56
CA ALA A 68 -12.24 5.60 14.71
C ALA A 68 -12.15 4.07 14.60
N TYR A 69 -10.98 3.52 14.92
CA TYR A 69 -10.80 2.07 14.88
C TYR A 69 -11.69 1.39 15.93
N ALA A 70 -12.56 0.51 15.47
CA ALA A 70 -13.52 -0.22 16.30
C ALA A 70 -13.55 -1.73 16.01
N ASN A 71 -12.48 -2.24 15.38
CA ASN A 71 -12.31 -3.66 15.03
C ASN A 71 -13.45 -4.23 14.16
N LYS A 72 -14.14 -3.39 13.39
CA LYS A 72 -15.24 -3.78 12.50
C LYS A 72 -14.72 -4.41 11.22
N ASP A 73 -15.49 -5.30 10.60
CA ASP A 73 -15.15 -5.89 9.30
C ASP A 73 -15.12 -4.85 8.17
N SER A 74 -15.85 -3.72 8.31
CA SER A 74 -15.79 -2.59 7.37
C SER A 74 -14.46 -1.84 7.38
N GLN A 75 -13.60 -2.07 8.38
CA GLN A 75 -12.29 -1.47 8.56
C GLN A 75 -11.14 -2.43 8.20
N LYS A 76 -11.45 -3.64 7.78
CA LYS A 76 -10.49 -4.70 7.49
C LYS A 76 -10.46 -5.00 6.01
N PHE A 77 -9.26 -5.08 5.48
CA PHE A 77 -9.02 -5.25 4.05
C PHE A 77 -7.98 -6.33 3.80
N ARG A 78 -8.00 -6.90 2.60
CA ARG A 78 -6.96 -7.81 2.12
C ARG A 78 -6.34 -7.25 0.85
N ILE A 79 -5.03 -7.37 0.73
CA ILE A 79 -4.28 -7.01 -0.47
C ILE A 79 -4.17 -8.28 -1.32
N LYS A 80 -4.74 -8.25 -2.53
CA LYS A 80 -4.76 -9.37 -3.47
C LYS A 80 -3.95 -8.99 -4.72
N PRO A 81 -2.84 -9.68 -5.04
CA PRO A 81 -2.07 -9.39 -6.24
C PRO A 81 -2.86 -9.74 -7.50
N VAL A 82 -2.75 -8.90 -8.53
CA VAL A 82 -3.37 -9.11 -9.85
C VAL A 82 -2.37 -9.05 -11.01
N GLY A 83 -1.09 -9.08 -10.70
CA GLY A 83 0.01 -9.04 -11.67
C GLY A 83 0.61 -7.65 -11.86
N GLU A 84 1.75 -7.58 -12.51
CA GLU A 84 2.49 -6.34 -12.84
C GLU A 84 2.72 -5.37 -11.68
N GLY A 85 2.81 -5.89 -10.44
CA GLY A 85 2.94 -5.07 -9.22
C GLY A 85 1.68 -4.35 -8.80
N MET A 86 0.54 -4.70 -9.39
CA MET A 86 -0.77 -4.16 -9.04
C MET A 86 -1.53 -5.08 -8.09
N TYR A 87 -2.40 -4.48 -7.29
CA TYR A 87 -3.17 -5.15 -6.26
C TYR A 87 -4.60 -4.66 -6.23
N LEU A 88 -5.54 -5.55 -5.88
CA LEU A 88 -6.84 -5.17 -5.37
C LEU A 88 -6.76 -5.00 -3.84
N ILE A 89 -7.53 -4.05 -3.33
CA ILE A 89 -7.77 -3.89 -1.89
C ILE A 89 -9.20 -4.37 -1.63
N THR A 90 -9.35 -5.64 -1.25
CA THR A 90 -10.67 -6.24 -1.02
C THR A 90 -11.12 -6.05 0.42
N SER A 91 -12.42 -6.07 0.66
CA SER A 91 -13.02 -5.75 1.94
C SER A 91 -13.53 -6.99 2.67
N LYS A 92 -13.21 -7.13 3.96
CA LYS A 92 -13.67 -8.23 4.82
C LYS A 92 -15.20 -8.23 4.97
N ILE A 93 -15.85 -7.08 5.11
CA ILE A 93 -17.32 -7.01 5.29
C ILE A 93 -18.05 -7.61 4.09
N SER A 94 -17.47 -7.55 2.89
CA SER A 94 -18.01 -8.17 1.67
C SER A 94 -17.55 -9.62 1.48
N LYS A 95 -16.79 -10.19 2.41
CA LYS A 95 -16.14 -11.50 2.29
C LYS A 95 -15.25 -11.57 1.03
N ASP A 96 -14.45 -10.52 0.85
CA ASP A 96 -13.54 -10.29 -0.29
C ASP A 96 -14.22 -10.23 -1.67
N LYS A 97 -15.55 -10.02 -1.74
CA LYS A 97 -16.27 -9.93 -3.01
C LYS A 97 -16.26 -8.53 -3.62
N LYS A 98 -15.84 -7.52 -2.87
CA LYS A 98 -15.76 -6.13 -3.31
C LYS A 98 -14.39 -5.54 -3.01
N ALA A 99 -13.96 -4.62 -3.87
CA ALA A 99 -12.68 -3.94 -3.76
C ALA A 99 -12.84 -2.42 -3.71
N ILE A 100 -11.84 -1.73 -3.19
CA ILE A 100 -11.73 -0.27 -3.27
C ILE A 100 -11.69 0.11 -4.75
N ASP A 101 -12.56 1.04 -5.12
CA ASP A 101 -12.90 1.37 -6.49
C ASP A 101 -12.91 2.90 -6.68
N LEU A 102 -12.40 3.31 -7.83
CA LEU A 102 -12.51 4.67 -8.31
C LEU A 102 -13.79 4.79 -9.16
N PRO A 103 -14.81 5.54 -8.69
CA PRO A 103 -16.09 5.63 -9.39
C PRO A 103 -15.93 6.02 -10.86
N ARG A 104 -16.49 5.20 -11.76
CA ARG A 104 -16.51 5.46 -13.21
C ARG A 104 -15.13 5.70 -13.84
N ALA A 105 -14.05 5.24 -13.21
CA ALA A 105 -12.66 5.47 -13.65
C ALA A 105 -12.34 6.94 -13.93
N GLN A 106 -12.93 7.88 -13.16
CA GLN A 106 -12.72 9.32 -13.33
C GLN A 106 -11.29 9.71 -13.00
N LEU A 107 -10.70 10.60 -13.82
CA LEU A 107 -9.30 10.99 -13.65
C LEU A 107 -9.10 12.31 -12.90
N ASP A 108 -10.17 12.97 -12.49
CA ASP A 108 -10.11 14.24 -11.77
C ASP A 108 -9.65 14.06 -10.31
N ASN A 109 -9.13 15.13 -9.72
CA ASN A 109 -8.87 15.19 -8.29
C ASN A 109 -10.17 15.18 -7.48
N SER A 110 -10.06 14.86 -6.20
CA SER A 110 -11.16 14.91 -5.24
C SER A 110 -12.33 13.95 -5.52
N ILE A 111 -12.09 12.89 -6.28
CA ILE A 111 -13.10 11.84 -6.46
C ILE A 111 -13.05 10.91 -5.24
N GLN A 112 -14.13 10.91 -4.47
CA GLN A 112 -14.24 10.02 -3.30
C GLN A 112 -14.31 8.56 -3.74
N LEU A 113 -13.43 7.74 -3.16
CA LEU A 113 -13.39 6.31 -3.39
C LEU A 113 -14.63 5.61 -2.82
N GLN A 114 -14.89 4.43 -3.32
CA GLN A 114 -15.99 3.57 -2.91
C GLN A 114 -15.55 2.11 -2.89
N ILE A 115 -16.45 1.19 -2.55
CA ILE A 115 -16.30 -0.22 -2.90
C ILE A 115 -17.27 -0.59 -4.01
N TRP A 116 -16.86 -1.55 -4.82
CA TRP A 116 -17.66 -2.14 -5.89
C TRP A 116 -17.32 -3.60 -6.07
N ASP A 117 -18.19 -4.36 -6.73
CA ASP A 117 -17.91 -5.77 -7.05
C ASP A 117 -16.53 -5.90 -7.67
N GLN A 118 -15.69 -6.78 -7.10
CA GLN A 118 -14.29 -6.88 -7.51
C GLN A 118 -14.13 -7.37 -8.95
N SER A 119 -13.14 -6.81 -9.63
CA SER A 119 -12.71 -7.26 -10.95
C SER A 119 -11.21 -7.13 -11.08
N GLU A 120 -10.53 -8.22 -11.42
CA GLU A 120 -9.07 -8.22 -11.63
C GLU A 120 -8.65 -7.50 -12.91
N THR A 121 -9.60 -7.23 -13.81
CA THR A 121 -9.36 -6.60 -15.11
C THR A 121 -9.73 -5.12 -15.16
N HIS A 122 -10.41 -4.60 -14.14
CA HIS A 122 -10.82 -3.19 -14.11
C HIS A 122 -9.71 -2.30 -13.52
N PRO A 123 -9.07 -1.43 -14.32
CA PRO A 123 -7.95 -0.62 -13.86
C PRO A 123 -8.31 0.36 -12.75
N ASN A 124 -9.58 0.74 -12.61
CA ASN A 124 -10.08 1.61 -11.55
C ASN A 124 -10.16 0.94 -10.15
N GLN A 125 -9.79 -0.34 -10.06
CA GLN A 125 -9.67 -1.08 -8.80
C GLN A 125 -8.23 -1.55 -8.55
N GLN A 126 -7.31 -1.28 -9.47
CA GLN A 126 -5.93 -1.73 -9.39
C GLN A 126 -5.03 -0.64 -8.81
N TRP A 127 -4.32 -0.97 -7.75
CA TRP A 127 -3.51 -0.04 -6.96
C TRP A 127 -2.06 -0.50 -6.91
N TYR A 128 -1.14 0.46 -6.96
CA TYR A 128 0.26 0.24 -6.63
C TYR A 128 0.51 0.64 -5.18
N PHE A 129 1.35 -0.12 -4.49
CA PHE A 129 1.87 0.26 -3.19
C PHE A 129 3.29 0.76 -3.37
N GLU A 130 3.51 2.03 -3.07
CA GLU A 130 4.84 2.64 -3.06
C GLU A 130 5.30 2.76 -1.61
N PRO A 131 6.45 2.13 -1.24
CA PRO A 131 6.99 2.33 0.10
C PRO A 131 7.30 3.80 0.30
N VAL A 132 6.74 4.40 1.33
CA VAL A 132 7.20 5.71 1.79
C VAL A 132 8.59 5.49 2.36
N ALA A 133 9.59 6.27 1.89
CA ALA A 133 10.90 6.24 2.48
C ALA A 133 10.75 6.51 3.99
N TYR A 134 10.95 5.48 4.79
CA TYR A 134 11.03 5.63 6.22
C TYR A 134 12.21 6.58 6.48
N GLU A 135 11.96 7.77 7.01
CA GLU A 135 13.04 8.59 7.54
C GLU A 135 13.66 7.79 8.69
N ARG A 136 14.70 7.03 8.38
CA ARG A 136 15.50 6.38 9.39
C ARG A 136 15.96 7.46 10.36
N LYS A 137 15.58 7.33 11.61
CA LYS A 137 16.41 7.90 12.66
C LYS A 137 17.80 7.29 12.44
N SER A 138 18.77 8.13 12.12
CA SER A 138 20.09 7.75 11.59
C SER A 138 20.90 6.76 12.42
N ASP A 139 20.41 6.37 13.55
CA ASP A 139 21.03 5.56 14.60
C ASP A 139 20.35 4.18 14.82
N GLN A 140 19.27 3.87 14.07
CA GLN A 140 18.64 2.55 14.18
C GLN A 140 19.22 1.59 13.14
N PRO A 141 19.71 0.41 13.54
CA PRO A 141 20.17 -0.61 12.60
C PRO A 141 19.01 -1.07 11.72
N ILE A 142 19.32 -1.49 10.47
CA ILE A 142 18.34 -2.18 9.61
C ILE A 142 17.96 -3.47 10.34
N SER A 143 16.69 -3.61 10.71
CA SER A 143 16.22 -4.90 11.25
C SER A 143 16.21 -5.93 10.10
N GLY A 144 16.48 -7.18 10.43
CA GLY A 144 16.33 -8.28 9.48
C GLY A 144 14.93 -8.28 8.86
N GLY A 145 14.83 -8.56 7.58
CA GLY A 145 13.55 -8.59 6.87
C GLY A 145 13.72 -8.59 5.36
N ILE A 146 12.61 -8.70 4.64
CA ILE A 146 12.58 -8.66 3.18
C ILE A 146 12.38 -7.22 2.72
N TYR A 147 13.25 -6.73 1.87
CA TYR A 147 13.28 -5.36 1.40
C TYR A 147 13.36 -5.29 -0.12
N MET A 148 12.80 -4.25 -0.68
CA MET A 148 13.11 -3.81 -2.03
C MET A 148 13.96 -2.54 -1.97
N MET A 149 15.06 -2.54 -2.71
CA MET A 149 15.99 -1.41 -2.72
C MET A 149 15.72 -0.53 -3.94
N ARG A 150 15.33 0.71 -3.70
CA ARG A 150 15.08 1.71 -4.74
C ARG A 150 16.22 2.71 -4.78
N LEU A 151 16.72 2.98 -5.98
CA LEU A 151 17.72 4.02 -6.21
C LEU A 151 17.07 5.41 -6.16
N GLY A 152 17.56 6.26 -5.29
CA GLY A 152 17.02 7.60 -5.11
C GLY A 152 17.09 8.48 -6.37
N TYR A 153 18.14 8.31 -7.19
CA TYR A 153 18.33 9.08 -8.42
C TYR A 153 17.37 8.67 -9.55
N SER A 154 17.31 7.38 -9.86
CA SER A 154 16.53 6.88 -11.00
C SER A 154 15.10 6.48 -10.65
N GLY A 155 14.80 6.29 -9.36
CA GLY A 155 13.54 5.73 -8.92
C GLY A 155 13.35 4.25 -9.28
N GLN A 156 14.36 3.61 -9.88
CA GLN A 156 14.33 2.19 -10.24
C GLN A 156 14.72 1.30 -9.06
N TYR A 157 14.30 0.06 -9.12
CA TYR A 157 14.55 -0.95 -8.10
C TYR A 157 15.69 -1.87 -8.51
N MET A 158 16.48 -2.30 -7.53
CA MET A 158 17.47 -3.35 -7.71
C MET A 158 16.76 -4.67 -8.04
N GLN A 159 17.29 -5.40 -9.01
CA GLN A 159 16.75 -6.69 -9.48
C GLN A 159 17.85 -7.65 -9.80
N VAL A 160 17.70 -8.91 -9.41
CA VAL A 160 18.56 -10.00 -9.84
C VAL A 160 18.02 -10.65 -11.12
N ASN A 161 18.84 -10.79 -12.15
CA ASN A 161 18.50 -11.46 -13.39
C ASN A 161 18.98 -12.91 -13.38
N GLY A 162 18.21 -13.80 -12.76
CA GLY A 162 18.49 -15.23 -12.70
C GLY A 162 18.53 -15.75 -11.27
N THR A 163 18.63 -17.07 -11.14
CA THR A 163 18.57 -17.80 -9.87
C THR A 163 19.86 -18.57 -9.56
N THR A 164 20.94 -18.30 -10.31
CA THR A 164 22.21 -19.03 -10.18
C THR A 164 23.33 -18.08 -9.74
N ALA A 165 24.34 -18.62 -9.08
CA ALA A 165 25.54 -17.86 -8.74
C ALA A 165 26.16 -17.20 -10.00
N GLY A 166 26.51 -15.92 -9.89
CA GLY A 166 26.99 -15.11 -11.02
C GLY A 166 25.89 -14.39 -11.80
N SER A 167 24.62 -14.52 -11.43
CA SER A 167 23.54 -13.71 -12.01
C SER A 167 23.78 -12.23 -11.80
N THR A 168 23.47 -11.43 -12.85
CA THR A 168 23.69 -9.99 -12.80
C THR A 168 22.64 -9.27 -11.96
N VAL A 169 23.06 -8.19 -11.27
CA VAL A 169 22.17 -7.26 -10.59
C VAL A 169 22.01 -6.03 -11.46
N VAL A 170 20.79 -5.63 -11.73
CA VAL A 170 20.44 -4.51 -12.61
C VAL A 170 19.43 -3.58 -11.93
N GLN A 171 19.23 -2.41 -12.53
CA GLN A 171 18.12 -1.54 -12.19
C GLN A 171 16.92 -1.83 -13.09
N ASN A 172 15.74 -1.86 -12.55
CA ASN A 172 14.51 -1.99 -13.34
C ASN A 172 13.36 -1.21 -12.69
N ARG A 173 12.32 -0.92 -13.49
CA ARG A 173 11.06 -0.38 -12.91
C ARG A 173 10.52 -1.34 -11.86
N TYR A 174 9.69 -0.84 -10.98
CA TYR A 174 8.97 -1.71 -10.04
C TYR A 174 8.14 -2.76 -10.78
N LEU A 175 8.33 -4.03 -10.44
CA LEU A 175 7.64 -5.16 -11.05
C LEU A 175 6.90 -6.02 -10.01
N GLY A 176 7.13 -5.76 -8.70
CA GLY A 176 6.54 -6.54 -7.61
C GLY A 176 6.92 -8.01 -7.62
N LYS A 177 8.06 -8.36 -8.24
CA LYS A 177 8.52 -9.75 -8.38
C LYS A 177 9.56 -10.10 -7.33
N GLU A 178 9.65 -11.36 -6.98
CA GLU A 178 10.65 -11.90 -6.05
C GLU A 178 12.08 -11.49 -6.43
N ALA A 179 12.40 -11.41 -7.72
CA ALA A 179 13.70 -10.95 -8.22
C ALA A 179 14.07 -9.51 -7.78
N GLN A 180 13.15 -8.75 -7.20
CA GLN A 180 13.37 -7.42 -6.63
C GLN A 180 13.32 -7.43 -5.10
N MET A 181 13.12 -8.57 -4.49
CA MET A 181 13.05 -8.73 -3.03
C MET A 181 14.38 -9.27 -2.52
N PHE A 182 14.90 -8.67 -1.47
CA PHE A 182 16.17 -9.06 -0.86
C PHE A 182 15.95 -9.26 0.63
N LEU A 183 16.34 -10.40 1.13
CA LEU A 183 16.44 -10.64 2.57
C LEU A 183 17.68 -9.92 3.10
N ILE A 184 17.50 -9.04 4.07
CA ILE A 184 18.58 -8.39 4.78
C ILE A 184 18.74 -9.09 6.14
N HIS A 185 19.93 -9.58 6.42
CA HIS A 185 20.28 -10.10 7.74
C HIS A 185 21.66 -9.59 8.16
N GLY A 186 21.81 -9.34 9.46
CA GLY A 186 23.05 -8.88 10.04
C GLY A 186 24.06 -10.00 10.20
N ASP A 187 25.34 -9.64 10.19
CA ASP A 187 26.43 -10.51 10.61
C ASP A 187 26.88 -10.18 12.04
N GLU A 188 27.75 -11.03 12.58
CA GLU A 188 28.29 -10.88 13.95
C GLU A 188 29.20 -9.64 14.12
N THR A 189 29.61 -9.01 13.02
CA THR A 189 30.54 -7.85 13.01
C THR A 189 29.82 -6.52 12.83
N GLY A 190 28.46 -6.52 12.71
CA GLY A 190 27.66 -5.33 12.45
C GLY A 190 27.51 -5.01 10.97
N GLY A 191 27.94 -5.90 10.07
CA GLY A 191 27.66 -5.84 8.65
C GLY A 191 26.29 -6.44 8.30
N PHE A 192 25.90 -6.33 7.03
CA PHE A 192 24.65 -6.91 6.52
C PHE A 192 24.91 -7.69 5.24
N PHE A 193 24.24 -8.82 5.13
CA PHE A 193 24.15 -9.58 3.88
C PHE A 193 22.84 -9.26 3.17
N LEU A 194 22.91 -9.25 1.83
CA LEU A 194 21.77 -9.18 0.93
C LEU A 194 21.63 -10.53 0.24
N GLU A 195 20.53 -11.23 0.51
CA GLU A 195 20.21 -12.49 -0.12
C GLU A 195 18.97 -12.25 -1.03
N PRO A 196 19.08 -12.53 -2.36
CA PRO A 196 18.00 -12.33 -3.32
C PRO A 196 16.92 -13.40 -3.22
#